data_79b522992fbc89d6f701dadeebf5e9e1
#
_entry.id   79b522992fbc89d6f701dadeebf5e9e1
#
_cell.length_a   1.000
_cell.length_b   1.000
_cell.length_c   1.000
_cell.angle_alpha   90.00
_cell.angle_beta   90.00
_cell.angle_gamma   90.00
#
_symmetry.space_group_name_H-M   'P 1'
#
loop_
_entity.id
_entity.type
_entity.pdbx_description
1 polymer ?
#
loop_
_entity_poly.entity_id
_entity_poly.type
_entity_poly.pdbx_seq_one_letter_code
_entity_poly.pdbx_strand_id
1 'polypeptide(L)'
;MEAAYNDMTETYIGTGRKDSKGREVGWIVGLNNNGTTFAAWVQNARKVNGEWKEFGVQQRSKSFPSQSIATAWAYATAQVRRHKFLTA
;
A
#
# COMPACT_ATOMS: atom_id res chain seq x y z
N MET A 1 -23.00 5.89 -7.90
CA MET A 1 -22.04 5.95 -8.42
C MET A 1 -20.91 5.29 -7.98
N GLU A 2 -20.46 4.61 -8.62
CA GLU A 2 -19.55 3.75 -8.26
C GLU A 2 -18.22 4.25 -8.24
N ALA A 3 -17.98 5.27 -8.91
CA ALA A 3 -16.66 5.82 -8.93
C ALA A 3 -16.15 6.17 -7.56
N ALA A 4 -17.05 6.53 -6.69
CA ALA A 4 -16.66 6.92 -5.35
C ALA A 4 -16.09 5.77 -4.54
N TYR A 5 -16.35 4.57 -4.95
CA TYR A 5 -15.88 3.45 -4.17
C TYR A 5 -14.40 3.23 -4.25
N ASN A 6 -13.77 3.72 -5.29
CA ASN A 6 -12.36 3.48 -5.50
C ASN A 6 -11.57 4.74 -5.37
N ASP A 7 -11.99 5.58 -4.45
CA ASP A 7 -11.30 6.83 -4.24
C ASP A 7 -9.89 6.65 -3.74
N MET A 8 -9.63 5.56 -3.05
CA MET A 8 -8.28 5.27 -2.71
C MET A 8 -7.64 4.62 -3.91
N THR A 9 -7.06 5.45 -4.76
CA THR A 9 -6.25 4.94 -5.85
C THR A 9 -5.01 4.30 -5.26
N GLU A 10 -4.37 3.48 -6.04
CA GLU A 10 -3.12 2.88 -5.64
C GLU A 10 -2.11 3.98 -5.35
N THR A 11 -1.58 3.98 -4.14
CA THR A 11 -0.66 5.01 -3.69
C THR A 11 0.64 4.38 -3.27
N TYR A 12 1.74 4.97 -3.73
CA TYR A 12 3.07 4.49 -3.36
C TYR A 12 3.60 5.30 -2.20
N ILE A 13 4.18 4.59 -1.23
CA ILE A 13 4.77 5.18 -0.04
C ILE A 13 6.24 4.78 -0.02
N GLY A 14 7.12 5.75 -0.24
CA GLY A 14 8.56 5.49 -0.27
C GLY A 14 9.21 5.67 1.09
N THR A 15 10.36 5.07 1.25
CA THR A 15 11.18 5.24 2.46
C THR A 15 12.21 6.35 2.31
N GLY A 16 12.49 6.77 1.09
CA GLY A 16 13.61 7.65 0.81
C GLY A 16 14.95 6.95 0.83
N ARG A 17 15.00 5.65 1.11
CA ARG A 17 16.22 4.88 1.14
C ARG A 17 16.28 3.90 -0.02
N LYS A 18 17.49 3.60 -0.44
CA LYS A 18 17.71 2.71 -1.58
C LYS A 18 18.26 1.36 -1.11
N ASP A 19 17.97 0.33 -1.90
CA ASP A 19 18.54 -0.99 -1.67
C ASP A 19 19.98 -1.03 -2.24
N SER A 20 20.58 -2.22 -2.18
CA SER A 20 21.98 -2.38 -2.64
C SER A 20 22.15 -2.13 -4.13
N LYS A 21 21.05 -2.15 -4.89
CA LYS A 21 21.09 -1.90 -6.33
C LYS A 21 20.66 -0.48 -6.69
N GLY A 22 20.52 0.40 -5.70
CA GLY A 22 20.20 1.79 -5.94
C GLY A 22 18.73 2.07 -6.22
N ARG A 23 17.84 1.16 -5.87
CA ARG A 23 16.40 1.33 -6.08
C ARG A 23 15.74 1.76 -4.79
N GLU A 24 14.91 2.78 -4.85
CA GLU A 24 14.21 3.22 -3.63
C GLU A 24 13.23 2.14 -3.19
N VAL A 25 13.22 1.86 -1.89
CA VAL A 25 12.35 0.85 -1.29
C VAL A 25 11.06 1.53 -0.84
N GLY A 26 9.95 0.86 -1.04
CA GLY A 26 8.66 1.39 -0.61
C GLY A 26 7.57 0.34 -0.66
N TRP A 27 6.35 0.82 -0.58
CA TRP A 27 5.15 -0.01 -0.61
C TRP A 27 4.08 0.66 -1.43
N ILE A 28 3.18 -0.16 -1.98
CA ILE A 28 1.99 0.34 -2.62
C ILE A 28 0.80 -0.12 -1.79
N VAL A 29 -0.14 0.77 -1.57
CA VAL A 29 -1.39 0.46 -0.86
C VAL A 29 -2.56 0.64 -1.81
N GLY A 30 -3.58 -0.18 -1.65
CA GLY A 30 -4.76 -0.11 -2.47
C GLY A 30 -6.00 -0.59 -1.73
N LEU A 31 -7.14 -0.46 -2.40
CA LEU A 31 -8.43 -0.77 -1.82
C LEU A 31 -9.26 -1.58 -2.80
N ASN A 32 -9.87 -2.65 -2.30
CA ASN A 32 -10.85 -3.42 -3.05
C ASN A 32 -12.23 -3.15 -2.50
N ASN A 33 -13.14 -2.79 -3.40
CA ASN A 33 -14.52 -2.58 -3.04
C ASN A 33 -15.31 -3.82 -3.42
N ASN A 34 -15.93 -4.46 -2.43
CA ASN A 34 -16.70 -5.68 -2.64
C ASN A 34 -18.21 -5.43 -2.58
N GLY A 35 -18.64 -4.21 -2.85
CA GLY A 35 -20.04 -3.83 -2.80
C GLY A 35 -20.40 -3.22 -1.47
N THR A 36 -20.63 -4.07 -0.47
CA THR A 36 -21.02 -3.59 0.87
C THR A 36 -19.85 -3.58 1.85
N THR A 37 -18.72 -4.15 1.47
CA THR A 37 -17.55 -4.19 2.33
C THR A 37 -16.32 -3.77 1.54
N PHE A 38 -15.26 -3.47 2.27
CA PHE A 38 -14.01 -2.98 1.70
C PHE A 38 -12.85 -3.72 2.30
N ALA A 39 -11.91 -4.14 1.48
CA ALA A 39 -10.67 -4.74 1.96
C ALA A 39 -9.52 -3.94 1.37
N ALA A 40 -8.50 -3.71 2.17
CA ALA A 40 -7.31 -3.01 1.71
C ALA A 40 -6.17 -3.99 1.52
N TRP A 41 -5.12 -3.54 0.86
CA TRP A 41 -3.95 -4.36 0.65
C TRP A 41 -2.70 -3.51 0.61
N VAL A 42 -1.58 -4.15 0.94
CA VAL A 42 -0.25 -3.54 0.92
C VAL A 42 0.68 -4.52 0.23
N GLN A 43 1.53 -4.01 -0.64
CA GLN A 43 2.49 -4.83 -1.36
C GLN A 43 3.82 -4.11 -1.40
N ASN A 44 4.92 -4.86 -1.42
CA ASN A 44 6.24 -4.29 -1.54
C ASN A 44 6.42 -3.66 -2.91
N ALA A 45 7.17 -2.58 -2.97
CA ALA A 45 7.47 -1.91 -4.22
C ALA A 45 8.89 -1.35 -4.18
N ARG A 46 9.43 -1.13 -5.36
CA ARG A 46 10.72 -0.46 -5.48
C ARG A 46 10.70 0.41 -6.71
N LYS A 47 11.46 1.49 -6.65
CA LYS A 47 11.51 2.45 -7.75
C LYS A 47 12.67 2.09 -8.67
N VAL A 48 12.35 1.76 -9.92
CA VAL A 48 13.33 1.35 -10.92
C VAL A 48 13.25 2.33 -12.08
N ASN A 49 14.35 3.01 -12.36
CA ASN A 49 14.41 3.98 -13.44
C ASN A 49 13.29 5.03 -13.38
N GLY A 50 13.02 5.49 -12.17
CA GLY A 50 12.00 6.52 -11.96
C GLY A 50 10.57 6.01 -11.88
N GLU A 51 10.36 4.70 -11.99
CA GLU A 51 9.03 4.12 -11.93
C GLU A 51 8.90 3.13 -10.79
N TRP A 52 7.77 3.19 -10.09
CA TRP A 52 7.49 2.23 -9.04
C TRP A 52 7.01 0.92 -9.65
N LYS A 53 7.56 -0.18 -9.12
CA LYS A 53 7.19 -1.54 -9.54
C LYS A 53 6.86 -2.35 -8.30
N GLU A 54 5.72 -3.03 -8.31
CA GLU A 54 5.36 -3.93 -7.23
C GLU A 54 6.14 -5.23 -7.35
N PHE A 55 6.37 -5.86 -6.21
CA PHE A 55 6.92 -7.21 -6.20
C PHE A 55 6.46 -7.93 -4.93
N GLY A 56 6.55 -9.25 -4.97
CA GLY A 56 6.13 -10.06 -3.83
C GLY A 56 4.63 -10.22 -3.77
N VAL A 57 4.16 -10.63 -2.61
CA VAL A 57 2.77 -11.00 -2.39
C VAL A 57 2.04 -9.86 -1.69
N GLN A 58 0.79 -9.62 -2.10
CA GLN A 58 -0.06 -8.65 -1.42
C GLN A 58 -0.45 -9.16 -0.04
N GLN A 59 -0.36 -8.30 0.96
CA GLN A 59 -0.96 -8.53 2.26
C GLN A 59 -2.32 -7.88 2.26
N ARG A 60 -3.37 -8.67 2.46
CA ARG A 60 -4.74 -8.16 2.43
C ARG A 60 -5.30 -8.08 3.82
N SER A 61 -6.15 -7.10 4.05
CA SER A 61 -6.90 -6.97 5.29
C SER A 61 -8.10 -7.93 5.29
N LYS A 62 -8.72 -8.08 6.44
CA LYS A 62 -10.07 -8.62 6.48
C LYS A 62 -11.02 -7.61 5.83
N SER A 63 -12.27 -8.02 5.62
CA SER A 63 -13.28 -7.10 5.11
C SER A 63 -13.77 -6.18 6.21
N PHE A 64 -13.92 -4.91 5.88
CA PHE A 64 -14.43 -3.89 6.78
C PHE A 64 -15.72 -3.31 6.22
N PRO A 65 -16.62 -2.85 7.08
CA PRO A 65 -17.87 -2.23 6.59
C PRO A 65 -17.68 -0.80 6.10
N SER A 66 -16.50 -0.22 6.26
CA SER A 66 -16.25 1.18 5.94
C SER A 66 -15.01 1.33 5.11
N GLN A 67 -15.10 2.14 4.07
CA GLN A 67 -13.96 2.48 3.23
C GLN A 67 -12.88 3.19 4.03
N SER A 68 -13.26 4.08 4.92
CA SER A 68 -12.28 4.83 5.70
C SER A 68 -11.51 3.94 6.66
N ILE A 69 -12.15 2.93 7.24
CA ILE A 69 -11.47 1.99 8.12
C ILE A 69 -10.47 1.15 7.33
N ALA A 70 -10.88 0.67 6.16
CA ALA A 70 -9.99 -0.12 5.30
C ALA A 70 -8.78 0.71 4.86
N THR A 71 -9.02 1.96 4.48
CA THR A 71 -7.95 2.87 4.07
C THR A 71 -6.98 3.12 5.23
N ALA A 72 -7.52 3.35 6.43
CA ALA A 72 -6.68 3.56 7.60
C ALA A 72 -5.81 2.34 7.90
N TRP A 73 -6.37 1.14 7.74
CA TRP A 73 -5.60 -0.09 7.92
C TRP A 73 -4.42 -0.15 6.95
N ALA A 74 -4.65 0.19 5.69
CA ALA A 74 -3.60 0.14 4.66
C ALA A 74 -2.46 1.09 4.99
N TYR A 75 -2.79 2.33 5.32
CA TYR A 75 -1.75 3.30 5.63
C TYR A 75 -1.02 2.97 6.93
N ALA A 76 -1.74 2.51 7.95
CA ALA A 76 -1.11 2.13 9.20
C ALA A 76 -0.16 0.95 8.99
N THR A 77 -0.57 -0.03 8.20
CA THR A 77 0.28 -1.19 7.90
C THR A 77 1.55 -0.76 7.16
N ALA A 78 1.40 0.09 6.16
CA ALA A 78 2.55 0.59 5.41
C ALA A 78 3.48 1.40 6.30
N GLN A 79 2.95 2.22 7.20
CA GLN A 79 3.78 3.02 8.11
C GLN A 79 4.53 2.14 9.10
N VAL A 80 3.92 1.07 9.58
CA VAL A 80 4.62 0.12 10.45
C VAL A 80 5.80 -0.51 9.70
N ARG A 81 5.57 -0.93 8.47
CA ARG A 81 6.65 -1.51 7.65
C ARG A 81 7.75 -0.50 7.38
N ARG A 82 7.38 0.73 7.08
CA ARG A 82 8.34 1.80 6.83
C ARG A 82 9.19 2.05 8.08
N HIS A 83 8.55 2.13 9.23
CA HIS A 83 9.25 2.34 10.49
C HIS A 83 10.24 1.21 10.76
N LYS A 84 9.81 -0.04 10.62
CA LYS A 84 10.69 -1.18 10.83
C LYS A 84 11.87 -1.18 9.88
N PHE A 85 11.63 -0.83 8.63
CA PHE A 85 12.70 -0.77 7.65
C PHE A 85 13.73 0.30 8.01
N LEU A 86 13.25 1.47 8.41
CA LEU A 86 14.14 2.61 8.70
C LEU A 86 14.90 2.44 10.00
N THR A 87 14.41 1.62 10.93
CA THR A 87 15.05 1.41 12.22
C THR A 87 15.79 0.08 12.33
N ALA A 88 15.75 -0.71 11.29
CA ALA A 88 16.39 -2.03 11.29
C ALA A 88 17.92 -1.94 11.29
#